data_639398aba54134403a8e6464715771ce
#
_entry.id   639398aba54134403a8e6464715771ce
#
_cell.length_a   1.000
_cell.length_b   1.000
_cell.length_c   1.000
_cell.angle_alpha   90.00
_cell.angle_beta   90.00
_cell.angle_gamma   90.00
#
_symmetry.space_group_name_H-M   'P 1'
#
loop_
_entity.id
_entity.type
_entity.pdbx_description
1 polymer ?
#
loop_
_entity_poly.entity_id
_entity_poly.type
_entity_poly.pdbx_seq_one_letter_code
_entity_poly.pdbx_strand_id
1 'polypeptide(L)'
;MLPRSCRRLLFPVLERSFTYSAYERLLNRLADADRFKVVPLREFSSTRSESRAVVALRHDVDYRLDSALEMARFEHERGLPATYFVLHTARYWARRDLVPNLLKLQDGHGHEIGWHNDLVTLECVYGGDAREFLAEQLERLRGAGIRIEGSASHGSPYCYRFGYHNNYFFADFDGEEQPGLPNSQVVETPRGLCRIPKGRLADFGFLYEAYHLDHDLYFSDASFD
;
A
#
# COMPACT_ATOMS: atom_id res chain seq x y z
N MET A 1 20.88 2.07 -9.68
CA MET A 1 20.32 2.17 -11.06
C MET A 1 20.15 0.77 -11.61
N LEU A 2 18.92 0.31 -11.83
CA LEU A 2 18.67 -1.01 -12.42
C LEU A 2 19.37 -1.12 -13.79
N PRO A 3 20.06 -2.23 -14.08
CA PRO A 3 20.64 -2.45 -15.39
C PRO A 3 19.59 -2.28 -16.50
N ARG A 4 19.99 -1.66 -17.63
CA ARG A 4 19.10 -1.47 -18.80
C ARG A 4 18.45 -2.78 -19.27
N SER A 5 19.05 -3.94 -18.97
CA SER A 5 18.52 -5.27 -19.23
C SER A 5 17.23 -5.59 -18.46
N CYS A 6 17.07 -5.12 -17.21
CA CYS A 6 15.87 -5.38 -16.42
C CYS A 6 14.66 -4.58 -16.94
N ARG A 7 14.85 -3.35 -17.43
CA ARG A 7 13.78 -2.59 -18.09
C ARG A 7 13.20 -3.32 -19.29
N ARG A 8 14.04 -3.92 -20.16
CA ARG A 8 13.59 -4.66 -21.36
C ARG A 8 12.84 -5.93 -21.06
N LEU A 9 13.02 -6.53 -19.85
CA LEU A 9 12.40 -7.79 -19.49
C LEU A 9 10.98 -7.63 -18.94
N LEU A 10 10.69 -6.53 -18.26
CA LEU A 10 9.38 -6.28 -17.63
C LEU A 10 8.41 -5.56 -18.58
N PHE A 11 8.91 -4.66 -19.43
CA PHE A 11 8.11 -3.83 -20.34
C PHE A 11 7.12 -4.60 -21.23
N PRO A 12 7.49 -5.72 -21.91
CA PRO A 12 6.54 -6.42 -22.77
C PRO A 12 5.39 -7.10 -22.03
N VAL A 13 5.50 -7.27 -20.70
CA VAL A 13 4.46 -7.93 -19.89
C VAL A 13 3.45 -6.91 -19.40
N LEU A 14 3.89 -5.67 -19.18
CA LEU A 14 3.07 -4.60 -18.63
C LEU A 14 2.24 -3.86 -19.70
N GLU A 15 2.57 -4.02 -20.98
CA GLU A 15 2.08 -3.16 -22.08
C GLU A 15 0.64 -3.40 -22.55
N ARG A 16 -0.14 -4.41 -22.11
CA ARG A 16 -1.37 -4.72 -22.87
C ARG A 16 -2.66 -5.05 -22.14
N SER A 17 -2.70 -5.41 -20.91
CA SER A 17 -3.92 -5.50 -20.07
C SER A 17 -3.63 -6.09 -18.69
N PHE A 18 -4.30 -5.57 -17.66
CA PHE A 18 -4.29 -6.12 -16.30
C PHE A 18 -5.24 -7.31 -16.19
N THR A 19 -4.96 -8.39 -16.92
CA THR A 19 -5.65 -9.67 -16.77
C THR A 19 -4.85 -10.59 -15.85
N TYR A 20 -5.51 -11.51 -15.19
CA TYR A 20 -4.83 -12.56 -14.40
C TYR A 20 -3.73 -13.26 -15.19
N SER A 21 -3.95 -13.55 -16.48
CA SER A 21 -2.92 -14.18 -17.32
C SER A 21 -1.73 -13.27 -17.62
N ALA A 22 -1.94 -11.95 -17.71
CA ALA A 22 -0.82 -11.00 -17.81
C ALA A 22 -0.04 -10.93 -16.49
N TYR A 23 -0.76 -10.92 -15.36
CA TYR A 23 -0.17 -10.95 -14.04
C TYR A 23 0.65 -12.23 -13.81
N GLU A 24 0.12 -13.39 -14.12
CA GLU A 24 0.86 -14.66 -14.05
C GLU A 24 2.15 -14.67 -14.88
N ARG A 25 2.13 -14.07 -16.07
CA ARG A 25 3.36 -13.92 -16.87
C ARG A 25 4.40 -13.04 -16.19
N LEU A 26 3.97 -11.97 -15.52
CA LEU A 26 4.86 -11.12 -14.70
C LEU A 26 5.46 -11.94 -13.56
N LEU A 27 4.61 -12.63 -12.78
CA LEU A 27 5.05 -13.45 -11.65
C LEU A 27 6.04 -14.56 -12.09
N ASN A 28 5.78 -15.24 -13.21
CA ASN A 28 6.69 -16.24 -13.74
C ASN A 28 8.07 -15.67 -14.11
N ARG A 29 8.16 -14.38 -14.46
CA ARG A 29 9.46 -13.71 -14.69
C ARG A 29 10.12 -13.32 -13.38
N LEU A 30 9.37 -12.83 -12.41
CA LEU A 30 9.89 -12.46 -11.10
C LEU A 30 10.35 -13.67 -10.28
N ALA A 31 9.82 -14.86 -10.57
CA ALA A 31 10.26 -16.13 -9.98
C ALA A 31 11.66 -16.58 -10.44
N ASP A 32 12.28 -15.92 -11.42
CA ASP A 32 13.69 -16.13 -11.79
C ASP A 32 14.62 -15.62 -10.69
N ALA A 33 14.95 -16.49 -9.75
CA ALA A 33 15.73 -16.18 -8.58
C ALA A 33 17.19 -15.79 -8.87
N ASP A 34 17.70 -16.05 -10.06
CA ASP A 34 19.03 -15.61 -10.49
C ASP A 34 19.04 -14.10 -10.82
N ARG A 35 17.91 -13.55 -11.20
CA ARG A 35 17.74 -12.16 -11.64
C ARG A 35 17.07 -11.27 -10.60
N PHE A 36 16.10 -11.80 -9.88
CA PHE A 36 15.26 -11.04 -8.98
C PHE A 36 15.34 -11.59 -7.55
N LYS A 37 15.33 -10.66 -6.58
CA LYS A 37 15.08 -10.93 -5.18
C LYS A 37 13.79 -10.21 -4.80
N VAL A 38 12.70 -10.96 -4.74
CA VAL A 38 11.40 -10.41 -4.36
C VAL A 38 11.28 -10.42 -2.84
N VAL A 39 10.87 -9.30 -2.26
CA VAL A 39 10.74 -9.09 -0.81
C VAL A 39 9.47 -8.31 -0.49
N PRO A 40 8.88 -8.45 0.71
CA PRO A 40 7.82 -7.56 1.16
C PRO A 40 8.36 -6.14 1.38
N LEU A 41 7.49 -5.12 1.35
CA LEU A 41 7.90 -3.72 1.45
C LEU A 41 8.64 -3.42 2.76
N ARG A 42 8.27 -4.04 3.89
CA ARG A 42 8.99 -3.86 5.17
C ARG A 42 10.48 -4.22 5.10
N GLU A 43 10.87 -5.08 4.15
CA GLU A 43 12.25 -5.51 3.96
C GLU A 43 12.94 -4.77 2.81
N PHE A 44 12.20 -4.02 2.01
CA PHE A 44 12.70 -3.45 0.75
C PHE A 44 13.88 -2.49 0.97
N SER A 45 13.75 -1.54 1.91
CA SER A 45 14.81 -0.55 2.18
C SER A 45 16.07 -1.14 2.80
N SER A 46 15.95 -2.25 3.53
CA SER A 46 17.09 -2.94 4.18
C SER A 46 17.74 -3.99 3.31
N THR A 47 17.02 -4.48 2.29
CA THR A 47 17.54 -5.52 1.40
C THR A 47 18.54 -4.95 0.39
N ARG A 48 19.70 -5.59 0.30
CA ARG A 48 20.73 -5.30 -0.71
C ARG A 48 21.02 -6.54 -1.52
N SER A 49 21.33 -6.34 -2.80
CA SER A 49 21.79 -7.39 -3.69
C SER A 49 22.74 -6.77 -4.74
N GLU A 50 23.91 -7.35 -4.92
CA GLU A 50 24.90 -6.89 -5.90
C GLU A 50 24.61 -7.40 -7.31
N SER A 51 23.98 -8.57 -7.43
CA SER A 51 23.80 -9.27 -8.70
C SER A 51 22.35 -9.35 -9.17
N ARG A 52 21.37 -9.13 -8.25
CA ARG A 52 19.95 -9.27 -8.53
C ARG A 52 19.21 -7.96 -8.33
N ALA A 53 18.19 -7.71 -9.14
CA ALA A 53 17.26 -6.61 -8.86
C ALA A 53 16.39 -6.96 -7.65
N VAL A 54 16.36 -6.06 -6.65
CA VAL A 54 15.43 -6.17 -5.52
C VAL A 54 14.08 -5.62 -5.96
N VAL A 55 13.03 -6.39 -5.78
CA VAL A 55 11.66 -6.06 -6.21
C VAL A 55 10.71 -6.21 -5.03
N ALA A 56 9.79 -5.28 -4.86
CA ALA A 56 8.65 -5.43 -3.99
C ALA A 56 7.34 -5.39 -4.80
N LEU A 57 6.45 -6.33 -4.53
CA LEU A 57 5.09 -6.33 -5.05
C LEU A 57 4.18 -5.62 -4.05
N ARG A 58 3.42 -4.63 -4.54
CA ARG A 58 2.46 -3.86 -3.75
C ARG A 58 1.07 -3.97 -4.34
N HIS A 59 0.08 -4.21 -3.49
CA HIS A 59 -1.33 -4.24 -3.84
C HIS A 59 -2.12 -3.34 -2.90
N ASP A 60 -2.79 -2.35 -3.48
CA ASP A 60 -3.73 -1.49 -2.77
C ASP A 60 -5.14 -2.10 -2.93
N VAL A 61 -5.69 -2.61 -1.83
CA VAL A 61 -6.96 -3.35 -1.85
C VAL A 61 -8.12 -2.37 -1.62
N ASP A 62 -8.54 -1.66 -2.69
CA ASP A 62 -9.56 -0.61 -2.59
C ASP A 62 -10.99 -1.15 -2.57
N TYR A 63 -11.25 -2.29 -3.25
CA TYR A 63 -12.63 -2.72 -3.48
C TYR A 63 -12.91 -4.18 -3.11
N ARG A 64 -12.06 -5.13 -3.53
CA ARG A 64 -12.38 -6.56 -3.53
C ARG A 64 -11.30 -7.39 -2.83
N LEU A 65 -11.54 -7.72 -1.58
CA LEU A 65 -10.65 -8.60 -0.81
C LEU A 65 -10.57 -10.02 -1.42
N ASP A 66 -11.64 -10.51 -2.04
CA ASP A 66 -11.66 -11.82 -2.70
C ASP A 66 -10.69 -11.87 -3.88
N SER A 67 -10.59 -10.79 -4.67
CA SER A 67 -9.60 -10.70 -5.77
C SER A 67 -8.17 -10.63 -5.24
N ALA A 68 -7.94 -9.93 -4.12
CA ALA A 68 -6.64 -9.88 -3.46
C ALA A 68 -6.21 -11.30 -3.00
N LEU A 69 -7.12 -12.08 -2.43
CA LEU A 69 -6.85 -13.48 -2.05
C LEU A 69 -6.49 -14.37 -3.25
N GLU A 70 -7.11 -14.15 -4.40
CA GLU A 70 -6.79 -14.88 -5.62
C GLU A 70 -5.40 -14.52 -6.15
N MET A 71 -5.05 -13.23 -6.18
CA MET A 71 -3.71 -12.76 -6.55
C MET A 71 -2.64 -13.32 -5.60
N ALA A 72 -2.91 -13.25 -4.30
CA ALA A 72 -2.02 -13.78 -3.27
C ALA A 72 -1.73 -15.29 -3.43
N ARG A 73 -2.73 -16.06 -3.87
CA ARG A 73 -2.53 -17.47 -4.18
C ARG A 73 -1.55 -17.67 -5.34
N PHE A 74 -1.69 -16.89 -6.43
CA PHE A 74 -0.76 -16.96 -7.57
C PHE A 74 0.68 -16.63 -7.20
N GLU A 75 0.86 -15.64 -6.31
CA GLU A 75 2.16 -15.23 -5.79
C GLU A 75 2.75 -16.31 -4.87
N HIS A 76 1.95 -16.80 -3.93
CA HIS A 76 2.34 -17.86 -3.01
C HIS A 76 2.79 -19.15 -3.74
N GLU A 77 2.04 -19.57 -4.77
CA GLU A 77 2.38 -20.75 -5.59
C GLU A 77 3.75 -20.62 -6.30
N ARG A 78 4.27 -19.39 -6.40
CA ARG A 78 5.59 -19.08 -6.99
C ARG A 78 6.65 -18.70 -5.96
N GLY A 79 6.31 -18.76 -4.67
CA GLY A 79 7.20 -18.36 -3.58
C GLY A 79 7.54 -16.85 -3.58
N LEU A 80 6.66 -16.02 -4.12
CA LEU A 80 6.85 -14.58 -4.21
C LEU A 80 6.08 -13.87 -3.09
N PRO A 81 6.75 -13.24 -2.11
CA PRO A 81 6.08 -12.42 -1.12
C PRO A 81 5.59 -11.10 -1.74
N ALA A 82 4.47 -10.59 -1.24
CA ALA A 82 3.92 -9.28 -1.62
C ALA A 82 3.41 -8.54 -0.38
N THR A 83 3.08 -7.26 -0.54
CA THR A 83 2.48 -6.43 0.50
C THR A 83 1.09 -5.98 0.06
N TYR A 84 0.09 -6.26 0.90
CA TYR A 84 -1.31 -5.94 0.69
C TYR A 84 -1.76 -4.83 1.64
N PHE A 85 -1.97 -3.63 1.13
CA PHE A 85 -2.51 -2.51 1.89
C PHE A 85 -4.03 -2.56 1.91
N VAL A 86 -4.61 -2.68 3.11
CA VAL A 86 -6.05 -2.85 3.29
C VAL A 86 -6.73 -1.53 3.68
N LEU A 87 -7.78 -1.17 2.92
CA LEU A 87 -8.46 0.11 3.02
C LEU A 87 -9.63 0.05 4.02
N HIS A 88 -9.55 0.85 5.08
CA HIS A 88 -10.57 0.89 6.13
C HIS A 88 -11.91 1.53 5.69
N THR A 89 -11.92 2.31 4.62
CA THR A 89 -13.14 2.89 4.03
C THR A 89 -13.78 1.99 2.98
N ALA A 90 -13.16 0.85 2.65
CA ALA A 90 -13.72 -0.12 1.71
C ALA A 90 -14.86 -0.95 2.31
N ARG A 91 -15.80 -1.38 1.46
CA ARG A 91 -16.98 -2.15 1.91
C ARG A 91 -16.63 -3.46 2.62
N TYR A 92 -15.50 -4.10 2.26
CA TYR A 92 -15.07 -5.35 2.89
C TYR A 92 -14.62 -5.16 4.34
N TRP A 93 -14.32 -3.92 4.79
CA TRP A 93 -13.86 -3.65 6.15
C TRP A 93 -14.89 -4.04 7.22
N ALA A 94 -16.18 -3.91 6.91
CA ALA A 94 -17.29 -4.28 7.79
C ALA A 94 -17.66 -5.78 7.73
N ARG A 95 -17.00 -6.59 6.90
CA ARG A 95 -17.32 -8.01 6.74
C ARG A 95 -16.84 -8.80 7.95
N ARG A 96 -17.62 -9.81 8.35
CA ARG A 96 -17.28 -10.71 9.47
C ARG A 96 -16.06 -11.59 9.19
N ASP A 97 -15.78 -11.85 7.92
CA ASP A 97 -14.65 -12.65 7.45
C ASP A 97 -13.39 -11.82 7.14
N LEU A 98 -13.37 -10.52 7.49
CA LEU A 98 -12.19 -9.67 7.30
C LEU A 98 -10.94 -10.30 7.95
N VAL A 99 -10.97 -10.50 9.27
CA VAL A 99 -9.81 -11.03 10.02
C VAL A 99 -9.38 -12.42 9.52
N PRO A 100 -10.29 -13.40 9.34
CA PRO A 100 -9.93 -14.68 8.73
C PRO A 100 -9.24 -14.55 7.37
N ASN A 101 -9.69 -13.63 6.51
CA ASN A 101 -9.09 -13.42 5.20
C ASN A 101 -7.71 -12.74 5.29
N LEU A 102 -7.52 -11.78 6.22
CA LEU A 102 -6.21 -11.18 6.45
C LEU A 102 -5.20 -12.19 7.02
N LEU A 103 -5.62 -13.07 7.94
CA LEU A 103 -4.77 -14.17 8.42
C LEU A 103 -4.42 -15.14 7.31
N LYS A 104 -5.35 -15.42 6.39
CA LYS A 104 -5.06 -16.25 5.21
C LYS A 104 -4.03 -15.60 4.29
N LEU A 105 -4.11 -14.29 4.05
CA LEU A 105 -3.08 -13.55 3.31
C LEU A 105 -1.73 -13.62 4.01
N GLN A 106 -1.71 -13.34 5.32
CA GLN A 106 -0.49 -13.24 6.11
C GLN A 106 0.16 -14.61 6.36
N ASP A 107 -0.56 -15.52 6.99
CA ASP A 107 0.00 -16.78 7.50
C ASP A 107 -0.22 -17.94 6.51
N GLY A 108 -1.31 -17.91 5.74
CA GLY A 108 -1.61 -18.90 4.72
C GLY A 108 -0.79 -18.73 3.45
N HIS A 109 -0.53 -17.50 3.05
CA HIS A 109 0.18 -17.18 1.80
C HIS A 109 1.53 -16.50 2.01
N GLY A 110 1.87 -16.08 3.22
CA GLY A 110 3.19 -15.50 3.55
C GLY A 110 3.36 -14.05 3.14
N HIS A 111 2.25 -13.30 2.99
CA HIS A 111 2.28 -11.91 2.57
C HIS A 111 2.29 -10.94 3.74
N GLU A 112 2.81 -9.75 3.51
CA GLU A 112 2.71 -8.63 4.42
C GLU A 112 1.33 -7.96 4.31
N ILE A 113 0.75 -7.59 5.46
CA ILE A 113 -0.44 -6.74 5.52
C ILE A 113 -0.02 -5.34 5.94
N GLY A 114 -0.42 -4.34 5.16
CA GLY A 114 -0.21 -2.92 5.46
C GLY A 114 -1.54 -2.17 5.62
N TRP A 115 -1.45 -0.99 6.20
CA TRP A 115 -2.58 -0.06 6.36
C TRP A 115 -2.71 0.84 5.14
N HIS A 116 -3.85 0.77 4.41
CA HIS A 116 -4.15 1.74 3.36
C HIS A 116 -4.79 2.98 3.97
N ASN A 117 -4.03 4.06 4.01
CA ASN A 117 -4.33 5.26 4.78
C ASN A 117 -5.30 6.20 4.05
N ASP A 118 -6.54 6.32 4.57
CA ASP A 118 -7.56 7.30 4.14
C ASP A 118 -8.01 8.18 5.33
N LEU A 119 -7.09 8.49 6.24
CA LEU A 119 -7.38 9.08 7.55
C LEU A 119 -7.71 10.57 7.47
N VAL A 120 -7.08 11.33 6.57
CA VAL A 120 -7.45 12.74 6.35
C VAL A 120 -8.86 12.80 5.78
N THR A 121 -9.22 11.90 4.86
CA THR A 121 -10.59 11.77 4.34
C THR A 121 -11.57 11.41 5.45
N LEU A 122 -11.21 10.44 6.30
CA LEU A 122 -12.05 10.02 7.43
C LEU A 122 -12.44 11.22 8.30
N GLU A 123 -11.48 12.03 8.68
CA GLU A 123 -11.75 13.17 9.59
C GLU A 123 -12.37 14.34 8.84
N CYS A 124 -11.73 14.82 7.77
CA CYS A 124 -12.14 16.10 7.15
C CYS A 124 -13.41 15.95 6.30
N VAL A 125 -13.69 14.77 5.74
CA VAL A 125 -14.86 14.56 4.88
C VAL A 125 -15.96 13.81 5.63
N TYR A 126 -15.65 12.76 6.37
CA TYR A 126 -16.64 11.95 7.07
C TYR A 126 -16.88 12.36 8.51
N GLY A 127 -15.96 13.11 9.14
CA GLY A 127 -16.09 13.68 10.48
C GLY A 127 -15.85 12.67 11.60
N GLY A 128 -15.04 11.66 11.35
CA GLY A 128 -14.51 10.78 12.39
C GLY A 128 -13.29 11.39 13.08
N ASP A 129 -12.86 10.79 14.19
CA ASP A 129 -11.55 11.04 14.80
C ASP A 129 -10.54 10.06 14.20
N ALA A 130 -9.65 10.58 13.36
CA ALA A 130 -8.71 9.74 12.62
C ALA A 130 -7.68 9.05 13.52
N ARG A 131 -7.24 9.71 14.58
CA ARG A 131 -6.24 9.16 15.50
C ARG A 131 -6.82 8.05 16.38
N GLU A 132 -7.97 8.32 16.98
CA GLU A 132 -8.69 7.36 17.82
C GLU A 132 -9.07 6.14 16.98
N PHE A 133 -9.68 6.36 15.81
CA PHE A 133 -10.05 5.29 14.89
C PHE A 133 -8.86 4.41 14.50
N LEU A 134 -7.72 5.03 14.10
CA LEU A 134 -6.54 4.26 13.72
C LEU A 134 -6.03 3.41 14.89
N ALA A 135 -5.93 4.01 16.09
CA ALA A 135 -5.46 3.30 17.28
C ALA A 135 -6.35 2.09 17.62
N GLU A 136 -7.68 2.28 17.64
CA GLU A 136 -8.64 1.20 17.89
C GLU A 136 -8.57 0.08 16.86
N GLN A 137 -8.48 0.44 15.56
CA GLN A 137 -8.43 -0.58 14.51
C GLN A 137 -7.11 -1.36 14.54
N LEU A 138 -5.98 -0.70 14.81
CA LEU A 138 -4.69 -1.38 14.95
C LEU A 138 -4.69 -2.30 16.17
N GLU A 139 -5.23 -1.85 17.31
CA GLU A 139 -5.38 -2.70 18.51
C GLU A 139 -6.23 -3.94 18.19
N ARG A 140 -7.39 -3.75 17.56
CA ARG A 140 -8.27 -4.85 17.16
C ARG A 140 -7.59 -5.86 16.23
N LEU A 141 -6.92 -5.38 15.19
CA LEU A 141 -6.30 -6.25 14.20
C LEU A 141 -5.05 -6.96 14.77
N ARG A 142 -4.20 -6.23 15.50
CA ARG A 142 -3.02 -6.81 16.16
C ARG A 142 -3.42 -7.79 17.26
N GLY A 143 -4.45 -7.48 18.04
CA GLY A 143 -5.05 -8.40 19.01
C GLY A 143 -5.60 -9.69 18.40
N ALA A 144 -5.99 -9.64 17.12
CA ALA A 144 -6.40 -10.83 16.35
C ALA A 144 -5.22 -11.53 15.64
N GLY A 145 -3.97 -11.10 15.83
CA GLY A 145 -2.77 -11.71 15.26
C GLY A 145 -2.32 -11.14 13.91
N ILE A 146 -2.97 -10.08 13.41
CA ILE A 146 -2.53 -9.42 12.16
C ILE A 146 -1.34 -8.50 12.45
N ARG A 147 -0.23 -8.70 11.75
CA ARG A 147 0.96 -7.84 11.81
C ARG A 147 0.82 -6.71 10.80
N ILE A 148 0.65 -5.48 11.28
CA ILE A 148 0.56 -4.28 10.43
C ILE A 148 1.69 -3.36 10.85
N GLU A 149 2.69 -3.23 9.98
CA GLU A 149 3.93 -2.49 10.22
C GLU A 149 4.19 -1.40 9.18
N GLY A 150 3.43 -1.38 8.08
CA GLY A 150 3.57 -0.40 7.01
C GLY A 150 2.26 0.33 6.73
N SER A 151 2.39 1.55 6.23
CA SER A 151 1.30 2.37 5.71
C SER A 151 1.51 2.69 4.23
N ALA A 152 0.43 2.88 3.49
CA ALA A 152 0.42 3.46 2.15
C ALA A 152 -0.80 4.37 2.00
N SER A 153 -0.58 5.59 1.55
CA SER A 153 -1.64 6.59 1.43
C SER A 153 -2.60 6.28 0.27
N HIS A 154 -3.90 6.30 0.56
CA HIS A 154 -4.95 6.12 -0.44
C HIS A 154 -5.18 7.41 -1.24
N GLY A 155 -5.22 7.29 -2.56
CA GLY A 155 -5.54 8.37 -3.50
C GLY A 155 -7.05 8.55 -3.68
N SER A 156 -7.77 8.92 -2.61
CA SER A 156 -9.21 9.17 -2.68
C SER A 156 -9.55 10.27 -3.69
N PRO A 157 -10.67 10.19 -4.43
CA PRO A 157 -11.18 11.30 -5.23
C PRO A 157 -11.38 12.60 -4.44
N TYR A 158 -11.60 12.51 -3.14
CA TYR A 158 -11.69 13.66 -2.24
C TYR A 158 -10.36 14.38 -2.07
N CYS A 159 -9.23 13.68 -2.16
CA CYS A 159 -7.89 14.28 -2.11
C CYS A 159 -7.75 15.35 -3.22
N TYR A 160 -8.09 14.99 -4.43
CA TYR A 160 -8.02 15.91 -5.59
C TYR A 160 -9.08 17.00 -5.53
N ARG A 161 -10.26 16.66 -5.04
CA ARG A 161 -11.38 17.61 -4.95
C ARG A 161 -11.15 18.72 -3.93
N PHE A 162 -10.51 18.40 -2.82
CA PHE A 162 -10.31 19.31 -1.68
C PHE A 162 -8.84 19.70 -1.45
N GLY A 163 -7.92 19.24 -2.29
CA GLY A 163 -6.52 19.66 -2.29
C GLY A 163 -5.73 19.18 -1.07
N TYR A 164 -5.78 17.88 -0.75
CA TYR A 164 -4.96 17.27 0.30
C TYR A 164 -4.45 15.89 -0.13
N HIS A 165 -3.50 15.34 0.62
CA HIS A 165 -3.07 13.96 0.46
C HIS A 165 -3.13 13.23 1.81
N ASN A 166 -3.45 11.92 1.81
CA ASN A 166 -3.61 11.17 3.05
C ASN A 166 -2.30 10.94 3.81
N ASN A 167 -1.12 11.02 3.16
CA ASN A 167 0.17 10.98 3.86
C ASN A 167 0.39 12.21 4.78
N TYR A 168 -0.33 13.31 4.54
CA TYR A 168 -0.26 14.50 5.40
C TYR A 168 -0.80 14.27 6.82
N PHE A 169 -1.42 13.14 7.07
CA PHE A 169 -1.70 12.66 8.42
C PHE A 169 -0.40 12.43 9.22
N PHE A 170 0.69 11.99 8.57
CA PHE A 170 1.94 11.73 9.28
C PHE A 170 2.82 12.97 9.36
N ALA A 171 3.05 13.44 10.60
CA ALA A 171 3.92 14.59 10.88
C ALA A 171 5.39 14.34 10.52
N ASP A 172 5.78 13.07 10.31
CA ASP A 172 7.11 12.68 9.86
C ASP A 172 7.45 13.31 8.49
N PHE A 173 6.43 13.65 7.70
CA PHE A 173 6.54 14.22 6.35
C PHE A 173 6.03 15.66 6.26
N ASP A 174 5.98 16.39 7.38
CA ASP A 174 5.61 17.80 7.38
C ASP A 174 6.59 18.61 6.53
N GLY A 175 6.06 19.46 5.65
CA GLY A 175 6.84 20.24 4.69
C GLY A 175 7.03 19.58 3.32
N GLU A 176 6.69 18.31 3.15
CA GLU A 176 6.67 17.68 1.84
C GLU A 176 5.33 17.92 1.13
N GLU A 177 5.36 18.11 -0.18
CA GLU A 177 4.17 18.32 -1.01
C GLU A 177 4.08 17.25 -2.10
N GLN A 178 2.85 16.85 -2.41
CA GLN A 178 2.57 16.01 -3.57
C GLN A 178 2.19 16.89 -4.77
N PRO A 179 2.53 16.51 -6.00
CA PRO A 179 2.21 17.28 -7.18
C PRO A 179 0.72 17.66 -7.27
N GLY A 180 0.42 18.95 -7.28
CA GLY A 180 -0.95 19.48 -7.32
C GLY A 180 -1.75 19.38 -6.02
N LEU A 181 -1.16 18.88 -4.93
CA LEU A 181 -1.80 18.69 -3.63
C LEU A 181 -0.94 19.33 -2.53
N PRO A 182 -1.09 20.61 -2.24
CA PRO A 182 -0.28 21.31 -1.24
C PRO A 182 -0.47 20.72 0.14
N ASN A 183 0.61 20.63 0.93
CA ASN A 183 0.55 20.22 2.33
C ASN A 183 0.08 21.37 3.23
N SER A 184 -1.16 21.80 3.02
CA SER A 184 -1.81 22.78 3.86
C SER A 184 -2.21 22.15 5.19
N GLN A 185 -2.11 22.92 6.29
CA GLN A 185 -2.53 22.43 7.62
C GLN A 185 -4.06 22.44 7.77
N VAL A 186 -4.78 23.10 6.86
CA VAL A 186 -6.24 23.24 6.88
C VAL A 186 -6.80 22.98 5.50
N VAL A 187 -7.86 22.19 5.45
CA VAL A 187 -8.60 21.82 4.24
C VAL A 187 -10.02 22.35 4.35
N GLU A 188 -10.52 22.97 3.28
CA GLU A 188 -11.93 23.35 3.17
C GLU A 188 -12.75 22.23 2.55
N THR A 189 -13.77 21.76 3.27
CA THR A 189 -14.67 20.69 2.84
C THR A 189 -16.13 21.16 3.00
N PRO A 190 -17.12 20.40 2.50
CA PRO A 190 -18.53 20.71 2.77
C PRO A 190 -18.91 20.75 4.25
N ARG A 191 -18.07 20.21 5.14
CA ARG A 191 -18.23 20.29 6.60
C ARG A 191 -17.62 21.56 7.22
N GLY A 192 -17.01 22.39 6.40
CA GLY A 192 -16.27 23.60 6.80
C GLY A 192 -14.76 23.40 6.80
N LEU A 193 -14.06 24.32 7.49
CA LEU A 193 -12.61 24.23 7.63
C LEU A 193 -12.23 23.10 8.58
N CYS A 194 -11.43 22.18 8.10
CA CYS A 194 -10.90 21.06 8.86
C CYS A 194 -9.38 21.20 8.97
N ARG A 195 -8.85 21.16 10.19
CA ARG A 195 -7.41 21.03 10.40
C ARG A 195 -7.03 19.57 10.14
N ILE A 196 -6.02 19.33 9.29
CA ILE A 196 -5.52 17.97 9.04
C ILE A 196 -5.02 17.37 10.37
N PRO A 197 -5.56 16.19 10.78
CA PRO A 197 -5.10 15.51 11.97
C PRO A 197 -3.66 15.03 11.79
N LYS A 198 -2.89 15.07 12.87
CA LYS A 198 -1.48 14.68 12.82
C LYS A 198 -1.17 13.54 13.80
N GLY A 199 -0.38 12.59 13.34
CA GLY A 199 0.23 11.52 14.12
C GLY A 199 1.62 11.23 13.58
N ARG A 200 2.44 10.51 14.31
CA ARG A 200 3.73 10.00 13.80
C ARG A 200 3.61 8.53 13.49
N LEU A 201 4.40 8.04 12.55
CA LEU A 201 4.46 6.60 12.24
C LEU A 201 4.73 5.78 13.52
N ALA A 202 5.67 6.22 14.33
CA ALA A 202 6.05 5.55 15.57
C ALA A 202 4.92 5.49 16.61
N ASP A 203 4.01 6.49 16.66
CA ASP A 203 2.88 6.50 17.59
C ASP A 203 1.95 5.30 17.35
N PHE A 204 1.93 4.79 16.12
CA PHE A 204 1.09 3.67 15.67
C PHE A 204 1.88 2.38 15.41
N GLY A 205 3.19 2.39 15.67
CA GLY A 205 4.06 1.24 15.41
C GLY A 205 4.24 0.92 13.93
N PHE A 206 4.14 1.92 13.06
CA PHE A 206 4.52 1.80 11.66
C PHE A 206 6.03 2.02 11.48
N LEU A 207 6.64 1.22 10.63
CA LEU A 207 8.05 1.30 10.27
C LEU A 207 8.29 2.16 9.04
N TYR A 208 7.28 2.28 8.16
CA TYR A 208 7.38 3.02 6.91
C TYR A 208 6.02 3.50 6.40
N GLU A 209 6.07 4.53 5.54
CA GLU A 209 5.02 4.93 4.62
C GLU A 209 5.51 4.66 3.20
N ALA A 210 4.76 3.90 2.41
CA ALA A 210 5.20 3.37 1.13
C ALA A 210 5.53 4.46 0.08
N TYR A 211 4.94 5.65 0.21
CA TYR A 211 5.23 6.80 -0.67
C TYR A 211 6.65 7.36 -0.48
N HIS A 212 7.24 7.12 0.68
CA HIS A 212 8.56 7.64 1.07
C HIS A 212 9.67 6.58 1.03
N LEU A 213 9.35 5.40 0.50
CA LEU A 213 10.37 4.38 0.26
C LEU A 213 11.22 4.76 -0.96
N ASP A 214 12.53 4.82 -0.75
CA ASP A 214 13.48 5.10 -1.82
C ASP A 214 13.55 3.94 -2.82
N HIS A 215 13.41 4.25 -4.12
CA HIS A 215 13.40 3.26 -5.18
C HIS A 215 13.92 3.85 -6.51
N ASP A 216 14.60 3.02 -7.30
CA ASP A 216 15.09 3.42 -8.62
C ASP A 216 14.00 3.47 -9.68
N LEU A 217 12.99 2.59 -9.57
CA LEU A 217 11.88 2.45 -10.53
C LEU A 217 10.59 2.08 -9.82
N TYR A 218 9.52 2.74 -10.22
CA TYR A 218 8.15 2.41 -9.83
C TYR A 218 7.32 2.11 -11.07
N PHE A 219 6.51 1.05 -11.00
CA PHE A 219 5.54 0.68 -12.01
C PHE A 219 4.18 0.59 -11.35
N SER A 220 3.18 1.24 -11.93
CA SER A 220 1.81 1.22 -11.44
C SER A 220 0.86 0.91 -12.59
N ASP A 221 -0.21 0.18 -12.31
CA ASP A 221 -1.32 -0.02 -13.22
C ASP A 221 -2.09 1.29 -13.49
N ALA A 222 -2.10 2.22 -12.53
CA ALA A 222 -2.70 3.54 -12.69
C ALA A 222 -1.93 4.48 -13.63
N SER A 223 -0.73 4.11 -14.06
CA SER A 223 0.16 4.96 -14.89
C SER A 223 0.11 4.61 -16.38
N PHE A 224 -0.79 3.74 -16.81
CA PHE A 224 -0.89 3.24 -18.18
C PHE A 224 -2.09 3.78 -18.96
N ASP A 225 -2.76 4.84 -18.48
CA ASP A 225 -3.79 5.57 -19.19
C ASP A 225 -3.22 6.66 -20.12
#